data_c40ec048b6cbc14a143be17746d27c87
#
_entry.id   c40ec048b6cbc14a143be17746d27c87
#
_cell.length_a   1.000
_cell.length_b   1.000
_cell.length_c   1.000
_cell.angle_alpha   90.00
_cell.angle_beta   90.00
_cell.angle_gamma   90.00
#
_symmetry.space_group_name_H-M   'P 1'
#
loop_
_entity.id
_entity.type
_entity.pdbx_description
1 polymer ?
#
loop_
_entity_poly.entity_id
_entity_poly.type
_entity_poly.pdbx_seq_one_letter_code
_entity_poly.pdbx_strand_id
1 'polypeptide(L)'
;MLGIGKKHPAKGTEARHHKEQKKVGVAFGGGGLKGSAHVGVLKVLTEHHIPIDFVAGTSIGSAVAALYASGYDWKMLDLLFNEYDIDSTLKVRPNRKGLIPADKYTDLIRTCTKGKRIEDMDIPLKIVAVDLMSRKKILFDRGDTALAVRASSAIPGVFTPVKMGDMLLVDGYILDNCPGDVVRAMGADIVIAISLYAPDNSEPTNILDIVNRSLDIATSSYQEIDGDIILRPIPHYVDSLNTEGIAQCRSWGEECAKQHIDEIIELVGS
;
A
#
# COMPACT_ATOMS: atom_id res chain seq x y z
N MET A 1 11.34 -76.59 28.07
CA MET A 1 10.51 -75.45 28.61
C MET A 1 10.73 -74.24 27.73
N LEU A 2 9.70 -73.87 26.99
CA LEU A 2 9.71 -72.80 25.98
C LEU A 2 9.36 -71.48 26.67
N GLY A 3 10.27 -70.54 26.63
CA GLY A 3 10.04 -69.17 27.12
C GLY A 3 9.40 -68.29 26.04
N ILE A 4 8.17 -67.81 26.31
CA ILE A 4 7.38 -66.98 25.43
C ILE A 4 7.81 -65.49 25.64
N GLY A 5 8.49 -64.93 24.64
CA GLY A 5 8.83 -63.51 24.61
C GLY A 5 7.60 -62.64 24.29
N LYS A 6 7.19 -61.79 25.24
CA LYS A 6 6.17 -60.79 25.02
C LYS A 6 6.72 -59.65 24.12
N LYS A 7 6.14 -59.50 22.93
CA LYS A 7 6.35 -58.31 22.09
C LYS A 7 5.61 -57.12 22.69
N HIS A 8 6.35 -56.06 23.02
CA HIS A 8 5.76 -54.74 23.28
C HIS A 8 5.28 -54.11 21.98
N PRO A 9 4.10 -53.50 21.94
CA PRO A 9 3.68 -52.73 20.79
C PRO A 9 4.50 -51.42 20.68
N ALA A 10 5.01 -51.17 19.49
CA ALA A 10 5.68 -49.91 19.15
C ALA A 10 4.72 -48.75 19.34
N LYS A 11 5.14 -47.75 20.13
CA LYS A 11 4.45 -46.46 20.23
C LYS A 11 4.49 -45.81 18.87
N GLY A 12 3.31 -45.61 18.26
CA GLY A 12 3.14 -44.83 17.08
C GLY A 12 3.61 -43.38 17.37
N THR A 13 4.59 -42.93 16.64
CA THR A 13 4.98 -41.54 16.54
C THR A 13 3.85 -40.81 15.80
N GLU A 14 2.97 -40.16 16.55
CA GLU A 14 2.07 -39.15 15.98
C GLU A 14 2.94 -38.06 15.34
N ALA A 15 3.00 -38.05 14.02
CA ALA A 15 3.54 -36.93 13.27
C ALA A 15 2.67 -35.69 13.58
N ARG A 16 3.19 -34.80 14.42
CA ARG A 16 2.61 -33.48 14.57
C ARG A 16 2.72 -32.81 13.20
N HIS A 17 1.62 -32.79 12.46
CA HIS A 17 1.47 -31.87 11.34
C HIS A 17 1.65 -30.44 11.91
N HIS A 18 2.84 -29.87 11.76
CA HIS A 18 3.00 -28.43 11.87
C HIS A 18 2.14 -27.83 10.75
N LYS A 19 0.98 -27.29 11.13
CA LYS A 19 0.17 -26.50 10.22
C LYS A 19 1.08 -25.34 9.76
N GLU A 20 1.39 -25.29 8.48
CA GLU A 20 2.23 -24.21 7.91
C GLU A 20 1.49 -22.91 8.15
N GLN A 21 2.15 -21.95 8.78
CA GLN A 21 1.53 -20.64 9.08
C GLN A 21 1.25 -19.92 7.77
N LYS A 22 0.00 -19.50 7.57
CA LYS A 22 -0.41 -18.75 6.37
C LYS A 22 0.37 -17.46 6.25
N LYS A 23 0.81 -17.16 5.06
CA LYS A 23 1.49 -15.89 4.73
C LYS A 23 0.49 -14.80 4.45
N VAL A 24 0.66 -13.69 5.13
CA VAL A 24 -0.23 -12.53 5.01
C VAL A 24 0.43 -11.45 4.15
N GLY A 25 -0.32 -10.95 3.20
CA GLY A 25 0.09 -9.82 2.39
C GLY A 25 -0.85 -8.64 2.55
N VAL A 26 -0.28 -7.43 2.51
CA VAL A 26 -1.06 -6.19 2.62
C VAL A 26 -0.90 -5.35 1.36
N ALA A 27 -2.03 -5.01 0.74
CA ALA A 27 -2.11 -4.10 -0.40
C ALA A 27 -2.53 -2.71 0.06
N PHE A 28 -1.66 -1.71 -0.13
CA PHE A 28 -1.89 -0.33 0.25
C PHE A 28 -2.36 0.49 -0.96
N GLY A 29 -3.62 0.92 -0.95
CA GLY A 29 -4.21 1.71 -2.02
C GLY A 29 -3.72 3.16 -2.05
N GLY A 30 -3.83 3.79 -3.22
CA GLY A 30 -3.59 5.21 -3.42
C GLY A 30 -4.71 6.08 -2.85
N GLY A 31 -4.41 7.37 -2.59
CA GLY A 31 -5.40 8.31 -2.07
C GLY A 31 -4.84 9.59 -1.44
N GLY A 32 -3.62 10.01 -1.76
CA GLY A 32 -3.00 11.23 -1.23
C GLY A 32 -2.88 11.20 0.29
N LEU A 33 -3.15 12.30 0.98
CA LEU A 33 -3.01 12.39 2.44
C LEU A 33 -3.97 11.49 3.23
N LYS A 34 -5.02 10.96 2.60
CA LYS A 34 -5.84 9.88 3.18
C LYS A 34 -5.01 8.64 3.51
N GLY A 35 -3.78 8.53 2.99
CA GLY A 35 -2.80 7.50 3.34
C GLY A 35 -2.51 7.35 4.82
N SER A 36 -2.77 8.38 5.65
CA SER A 36 -2.71 8.27 7.10
C SER A 36 -3.65 7.18 7.66
N ALA A 37 -4.73 6.82 6.95
CA ALA A 37 -5.59 5.71 7.33
C ALA A 37 -4.86 4.36 7.30
N HIS A 38 -3.89 4.17 6.40
CA HIS A 38 -3.03 2.98 6.41
C HIS A 38 -2.28 2.82 7.72
N VAL A 39 -1.84 3.95 8.31
CA VAL A 39 -1.14 3.95 9.61
C VAL A 39 -2.07 3.47 10.71
N GLY A 40 -3.34 3.90 10.70
CA GLY A 40 -4.36 3.43 11.64
C GLY A 40 -4.60 1.92 11.52
N VAL A 41 -4.68 1.41 10.29
CA VAL A 41 -4.81 -0.04 10.05
C VAL A 41 -3.57 -0.80 10.54
N LEU A 42 -2.36 -0.35 10.18
CA LEU A 42 -1.10 -0.97 10.60
C LEU A 42 -0.95 -1.01 12.12
N LYS A 43 -1.44 0.02 12.83
CA LYS A 43 -1.47 0.04 14.30
C LYS A 43 -2.26 -1.16 14.82
N VAL A 44 -3.49 -1.36 14.37
CA VAL A 44 -4.36 -2.45 14.83
C VAL A 44 -3.77 -3.82 14.48
N LEU A 45 -3.30 -4.00 13.24
CA LEU A 45 -2.65 -5.26 12.84
C LEU A 45 -1.44 -5.59 13.71
N THR A 46 -0.61 -4.57 14.03
CA THR A 46 0.57 -4.75 14.90
C THR A 46 0.17 -5.07 16.35
N GLU A 47 -0.83 -4.39 16.91
CA GLU A 47 -1.31 -4.61 18.29
C GLU A 47 -1.91 -6.00 18.47
N HIS A 48 -2.46 -6.59 17.39
CA HIS A 48 -3.00 -7.96 17.38
C HIS A 48 -2.02 -9.00 16.83
N HIS A 49 -0.75 -8.62 16.65
CA HIS A 49 0.33 -9.53 16.20
C HIS A 49 0.04 -10.22 14.86
N ILE A 50 -0.71 -9.57 13.97
CA ILE A 50 -0.93 -10.09 12.62
C ILE A 50 0.40 -9.99 11.85
N PRO A 51 0.96 -11.12 11.35
CA PRO A 51 2.18 -11.08 10.57
C PRO A 51 1.91 -10.42 9.20
N ILE A 52 2.91 -9.72 8.67
CA ILE A 52 2.86 -9.15 7.33
C ILE A 52 4.11 -9.63 6.58
N ASP A 53 3.91 -10.58 5.66
CA ASP A 53 4.98 -11.25 4.91
C ASP A 53 5.28 -10.58 3.58
N PHE A 54 4.27 -9.89 2.99
CA PHE A 54 4.38 -9.23 1.70
C PHE A 54 3.65 -7.89 1.72
N VAL A 55 4.19 -6.90 1.01
CA VAL A 55 3.51 -5.61 0.83
C VAL A 55 3.58 -5.15 -0.62
N ALA A 56 2.49 -4.56 -1.10
CA ALA A 56 2.49 -3.82 -2.34
C ALA A 56 1.72 -2.51 -2.18
N GLY A 57 2.03 -1.51 -3.01
CA GLY A 57 1.35 -0.24 -2.89
C GLY A 57 1.33 0.58 -4.16
N THR A 58 0.33 1.46 -4.22
CA THR A 58 0.14 2.44 -5.29
C THR A 58 0.11 3.84 -4.71
N SER A 59 0.78 4.81 -5.37
CA SER A 59 0.78 6.23 -4.95
C SER A 59 1.25 6.38 -3.50
N ILE A 60 0.48 7.07 -2.64
CA ILE A 60 0.78 7.18 -1.20
C ILE A 60 0.89 5.79 -0.54
N GLY A 61 0.09 4.82 -1.00
CA GLY A 61 0.20 3.44 -0.52
C GLY A 61 1.57 2.82 -0.80
N SER A 62 2.22 3.19 -1.92
CA SER A 62 3.58 2.75 -2.23
C SER A 62 4.61 3.34 -1.27
N ALA A 63 4.42 4.59 -0.82
CA ALA A 63 5.28 5.22 0.17
C ALA A 63 5.14 4.53 1.54
N VAL A 64 3.89 4.29 1.98
CA VAL A 64 3.63 3.57 3.24
C VAL A 64 4.22 2.17 3.19
N ALA A 65 3.98 1.42 2.10
CA ALA A 65 4.54 0.08 1.90
C ALA A 65 6.07 0.07 1.93
N ALA A 66 6.71 1.03 1.24
CA ALA A 66 8.19 1.13 1.19
C ALA A 66 8.79 1.47 2.56
N LEU A 67 8.20 2.42 3.28
CA LEU A 67 8.65 2.79 4.61
C LEU A 67 8.45 1.64 5.60
N TYR A 68 7.30 1.00 5.58
CA TYR A 68 7.03 -0.16 6.43
C TYR A 68 7.99 -1.32 6.12
N ALA A 69 8.18 -1.63 4.83
CA ALA A 69 9.13 -2.66 4.40
C ALA A 69 10.59 -2.34 4.73
N SER A 70 10.94 -1.06 4.94
CA SER A 70 12.27 -0.64 5.36
C SER A 70 12.50 -0.67 6.88
N GLY A 71 11.46 -1.06 7.66
CA GLY A 71 11.53 -1.24 9.11
C GLY A 71 10.84 -0.13 9.93
N TYR A 72 10.06 0.76 9.31
CA TYR A 72 9.24 1.73 10.06
C TYR A 72 8.06 1.03 10.69
N ASP A 73 7.84 1.26 11.98
CA ASP A 73 6.59 0.89 12.64
C ASP A 73 5.49 1.96 12.42
N TRP A 74 4.27 1.65 12.86
CA TRP A 74 3.15 2.58 12.70
C TRP A 74 3.37 3.93 13.43
N LYS A 75 4.14 3.97 14.54
CA LYS A 75 4.42 5.21 15.29
C LYS A 75 5.35 6.13 14.51
N MET A 76 6.37 5.55 13.87
CA MET A 76 7.29 6.31 13.01
C MET A 76 6.57 6.84 11.77
N LEU A 77 5.67 6.03 11.17
CA LEU A 77 4.84 6.48 10.05
C LEU A 77 3.89 7.61 10.46
N ASP A 78 3.28 7.50 11.64
CA ASP A 78 2.39 8.54 12.18
C ASP A 78 3.12 9.87 12.37
N LEU A 79 4.33 9.82 12.93
CA LEU A 79 5.17 11.00 13.08
C LEU A 79 5.47 11.64 11.72
N LEU A 80 5.81 10.84 10.70
CA LEU A 80 6.08 11.36 9.36
C LEU A 80 4.86 12.05 8.75
N PHE A 81 3.65 11.48 8.88
CA PHE A 81 2.44 12.11 8.37
C PHE A 81 2.09 13.42 9.09
N ASN A 82 2.38 13.53 10.39
CA ASN A 82 2.10 14.75 11.17
C ASN A 82 3.15 15.86 10.92
N GLU A 83 4.42 15.49 10.71
CA GLU A 83 5.51 16.45 10.56
C GLU A 83 5.82 16.83 9.12
N TYR A 84 5.30 16.06 8.14
CA TYR A 84 5.60 16.34 6.74
C TYR A 84 4.83 17.57 6.23
N ASP A 85 5.58 18.64 5.96
CA ASP A 85 5.05 19.85 5.33
C ASP A 85 4.84 19.64 3.82
N ILE A 86 3.67 19.07 3.47
CA ILE A 86 3.29 18.88 2.07
C ILE A 86 3.14 20.23 1.35
N ASP A 87 2.75 21.27 2.05
CA ASP A 87 2.61 22.61 1.48
C ASP A 87 3.93 23.10 0.89
N SER A 88 5.06 22.79 1.53
CA SER A 88 6.37 23.14 0.98
C SER A 88 6.69 22.43 -0.34
N THR A 89 6.10 21.24 -0.54
CA THR A 89 6.23 20.48 -1.80
C THR A 89 5.31 21.03 -2.88
N LEU A 90 4.08 21.40 -2.53
CA LEU A 90 3.08 21.95 -3.47
C LEU A 90 3.34 23.41 -3.86
N LYS A 91 4.01 24.20 -3.00
CA LYS A 91 4.40 25.60 -3.28
C LYS A 91 5.53 25.75 -4.32
N VAL A 92 6.06 24.66 -4.84
CA VAL A 92 7.04 24.70 -5.93
C VAL A 92 6.37 25.24 -7.20
N ARG A 93 7.00 26.22 -7.87
CA ARG A 93 6.47 26.78 -9.11
C ARG A 93 6.33 25.71 -10.18
N PRO A 94 5.15 25.61 -10.83
CA PRO A 94 4.97 24.69 -11.95
C PRO A 94 6.02 24.93 -13.05
N ASN A 95 6.43 23.86 -13.70
CA ASN A 95 7.28 23.97 -14.90
C ASN A 95 6.48 24.51 -16.11
N ARG A 96 7.13 24.63 -17.29
CA ARG A 96 6.46 25.10 -18.53
C ARG A 96 5.22 24.29 -18.94
N LYS A 97 5.07 23.04 -18.43
CA LYS A 97 3.91 22.17 -18.67
C LYS A 97 2.84 22.30 -17.59
N GLY A 98 2.99 23.27 -16.67
CA GLY A 98 2.05 23.46 -15.57
C GLY A 98 2.13 22.44 -14.45
N LEU A 99 3.16 21.56 -14.45
CA LEU A 99 3.28 20.45 -13.52
C LEU A 99 4.33 20.70 -12.45
N ILE A 100 4.06 20.21 -11.24
CA ILE A 100 4.93 20.36 -10.06
C ILE A 100 6.03 19.30 -10.09
N PRO A 101 7.33 19.66 -9.99
CA PRO A 101 8.40 18.71 -9.72
C PRO A 101 8.26 18.19 -8.28
N ALA A 102 8.45 16.88 -8.06
CA ALA A 102 8.36 16.30 -6.73
C ALA A 102 9.74 15.81 -6.21
N ASP A 103 10.79 16.59 -6.47
CA ASP A 103 12.16 16.22 -6.07
C ASP A 103 12.30 16.12 -4.55
N LYS A 104 11.72 17.07 -3.78
CA LYS A 104 11.70 17.05 -2.33
C LYS A 104 11.03 15.79 -1.76
N TYR A 105 9.95 15.34 -2.39
CA TYR A 105 9.27 14.10 -2.01
C TYR A 105 10.16 12.89 -2.26
N THR A 106 10.84 12.87 -3.42
CA THR A 106 11.79 11.80 -3.75
C THR A 106 12.94 11.75 -2.73
N ASP A 107 13.50 12.91 -2.35
CA ASP A 107 14.59 13.01 -1.38
C ASP A 107 14.13 12.61 0.03
N LEU A 108 12.89 12.93 0.42
CA LEU A 108 12.31 12.46 1.67
C LEU A 108 12.25 10.93 1.70
N ILE A 109 11.66 10.30 0.69
CA ILE A 109 11.56 8.83 0.63
C ILE A 109 12.97 8.20 0.64
N ARG A 110 13.91 8.75 -0.12
CA ARG A 110 15.31 8.25 -0.13
C ARG A 110 15.97 8.35 1.23
N THR A 111 15.77 9.45 1.94
CA THR A 111 16.31 9.65 3.28
C THR A 111 15.69 8.67 4.27
N CYS A 112 14.36 8.55 4.28
CA CYS A 112 13.65 7.68 5.21
C CYS A 112 13.95 6.19 4.95
N THR A 113 14.05 5.76 3.69
CA THR A 113 14.45 4.39 3.35
C THR A 113 15.96 4.16 3.43
N LYS A 114 16.75 5.17 3.83
CA LYS A 114 18.23 5.14 3.88
C LYS A 114 18.86 4.71 2.54
N GLY A 115 18.19 5.04 1.44
CA GLY A 115 18.61 4.66 0.09
C GLY A 115 18.51 3.16 -0.21
N LYS A 116 17.82 2.36 0.60
CA LYS A 116 17.60 0.92 0.32
C LYS A 116 16.95 0.74 -1.05
N ARG A 117 17.39 -0.28 -1.76
CA ARG A 117 16.76 -0.75 -2.99
C ARG A 117 15.55 -1.61 -2.64
N ILE A 118 14.62 -1.79 -3.58
CA ILE A 118 13.39 -2.57 -3.36
C ILE A 118 13.73 -4.01 -2.97
N GLU A 119 14.70 -4.62 -3.65
CA GLU A 119 15.16 -5.98 -3.39
C GLU A 119 15.90 -6.17 -2.06
N ASP A 120 16.29 -5.07 -1.39
CA ASP A 120 17.00 -5.08 -0.11
C ASP A 120 16.08 -4.74 1.08
N MET A 121 14.77 -4.68 0.86
CA MET A 121 13.80 -4.40 1.91
C MET A 121 13.66 -5.57 2.88
N ASP A 122 13.33 -5.27 4.14
CA ASP A 122 13.18 -6.27 5.20
C ASP A 122 11.93 -7.16 4.96
N ILE A 123 10.91 -6.61 4.26
CA ILE A 123 9.73 -7.32 3.80
C ILE A 123 9.67 -7.19 2.26
N PRO A 124 9.41 -8.29 1.51
CA PRO A 124 9.23 -8.23 0.07
C PRO A 124 8.21 -7.17 -0.35
N LEU A 125 8.65 -6.26 -1.23
CA LEU A 125 7.91 -5.08 -1.64
C LEU A 125 7.69 -5.08 -3.15
N LYS A 126 6.47 -4.71 -3.60
CA LYS A 126 6.23 -4.27 -4.98
C LYS A 126 5.54 -2.91 -5.03
N ILE A 127 5.91 -2.11 -6.02
CA ILE A 127 5.37 -0.76 -6.24
C ILE A 127 4.76 -0.69 -7.63
N VAL A 128 3.55 -0.14 -7.72
CA VAL A 128 2.78 -0.04 -8.97
C VAL A 128 2.91 1.35 -9.57
N ALA A 129 3.21 1.41 -10.86
CA ALA A 129 3.12 2.61 -11.69
C ALA A 129 2.50 2.27 -13.06
N VAL A 130 2.25 3.28 -13.90
CA VAL A 130 1.76 3.09 -15.26
C VAL A 130 2.71 3.75 -16.25
N ASP A 131 3.07 3.02 -17.31
CA ASP A 131 3.83 3.58 -18.42
C ASP A 131 2.90 4.08 -19.52
N LEU A 132 2.94 5.37 -19.78
CA LEU A 132 2.14 6.01 -20.83
C LEU A 132 2.54 5.56 -22.25
N MET A 133 3.78 5.12 -22.46
CA MET A 133 4.27 4.73 -23.77
C MET A 133 3.76 3.35 -24.17
N SER A 134 3.89 2.38 -23.28
CA SER A 134 3.39 1.01 -23.49
C SER A 134 1.93 0.83 -23.07
N ARG A 135 1.34 1.77 -22.32
CA ARG A 135 -0.02 1.70 -21.74
C ARG A 135 -0.22 0.51 -20.83
N LYS A 136 0.82 0.15 -20.07
CA LYS A 136 0.81 -1.03 -19.19
C LYS A 136 1.07 -0.66 -17.74
N LYS A 137 0.53 -1.49 -16.85
CA LYS A 137 0.93 -1.54 -15.43
C LYS A 137 2.40 -1.98 -15.36
N ILE A 138 3.20 -1.22 -14.61
CA ILE A 138 4.60 -1.51 -14.32
C ILE A 138 4.70 -1.88 -12.85
N LEU A 139 5.32 -3.03 -12.59
CA LEU A 139 5.60 -3.52 -11.24
C LEU A 139 7.09 -3.37 -10.97
N PHE A 140 7.43 -2.51 -10.02
CA PHE A 140 8.79 -2.42 -9.52
C PHE A 140 8.98 -3.45 -8.39
N ASP A 141 9.87 -4.40 -8.60
CA ASP A 141 10.30 -5.41 -7.63
C ASP A 141 11.81 -5.30 -7.32
N ARG A 142 12.49 -4.34 -7.94
CA ARG A 142 13.90 -4.01 -7.77
C ARG A 142 14.21 -2.59 -8.19
N GLY A 143 15.34 -2.06 -7.77
CA GLY A 143 15.84 -0.76 -8.16
C GLY A 143 15.72 0.28 -7.07
N ASP A 144 15.89 1.56 -7.43
CA ASP A 144 15.79 2.71 -6.52
C ASP A 144 14.35 2.86 -6.01
N THR A 145 14.15 2.60 -4.73
CA THR A 145 12.85 2.67 -4.07
C THR A 145 12.24 4.06 -4.14
N ALA A 146 13.03 5.10 -3.91
CA ALA A 146 12.52 6.47 -3.92
C ALA A 146 12.05 6.89 -5.31
N LEU A 147 12.76 6.46 -6.34
CA LEU A 147 12.37 6.73 -7.72
C LEU A 147 11.11 5.94 -8.14
N ALA A 148 10.97 4.69 -7.68
CA ALA A 148 9.77 3.88 -7.92
C ALA A 148 8.54 4.48 -7.22
N VAL A 149 8.67 4.89 -5.94
CA VAL A 149 7.61 5.61 -5.20
C VAL A 149 7.26 6.92 -5.89
N ARG A 150 8.27 7.68 -6.35
CA ARG A 150 8.06 8.92 -7.11
C ARG A 150 7.28 8.68 -8.40
N ALA A 151 7.58 7.62 -9.13
CA ALA A 151 6.86 7.24 -10.35
C ALA A 151 5.41 6.85 -10.03
N SER A 152 5.23 6.03 -8.99
CA SER A 152 3.92 5.60 -8.48
C SER A 152 3.03 6.75 -8.00
N SER A 153 3.64 7.87 -7.58
CA SER A 153 2.95 9.06 -7.07
C SER A 153 2.87 10.20 -8.09
N ALA A 154 3.17 9.96 -9.36
CA ALA A 154 3.14 10.97 -10.41
C ALA A 154 1.71 11.21 -10.93
N ILE A 155 0.86 11.83 -10.10
CA ILE A 155 -0.56 12.10 -10.43
C ILE A 155 -0.65 12.92 -11.72
N PRO A 156 -1.37 12.43 -12.75
CA PRO A 156 -1.56 13.16 -13.99
C PRO A 156 -2.19 14.54 -13.77
N GLY A 157 -1.62 15.54 -14.43
CA GLY A 157 -2.08 16.94 -14.28
C GLY A 157 -1.57 17.67 -13.04
N VAL A 158 -1.01 16.95 -12.05
CA VAL A 158 -0.45 17.54 -10.81
C VAL A 158 1.07 17.47 -10.83
N PHE A 159 1.63 16.29 -10.90
CA PHE A 159 3.08 16.10 -10.86
C PHE A 159 3.66 15.75 -12.25
N THR A 160 4.95 16.10 -12.45
CA THR A 160 5.64 15.70 -13.66
C THR A 160 5.77 14.19 -13.75
N PRO A 161 5.47 13.57 -14.90
CA PRO A 161 5.78 12.16 -15.14
C PRO A 161 7.27 11.85 -14.95
N VAL A 162 7.60 10.64 -14.56
CA VAL A 162 8.98 10.18 -14.36
C VAL A 162 9.45 9.47 -15.62
N LYS A 163 10.56 9.96 -16.22
CA LYS A 163 11.19 9.30 -17.35
C LYS A 163 12.24 8.30 -16.85
N MET A 164 12.07 7.00 -17.22
CA MET A 164 13.02 5.92 -16.93
C MET A 164 13.31 5.14 -18.21
N GLY A 165 14.47 5.38 -18.82
CA GLY A 165 14.77 4.83 -20.15
C GLY A 165 13.76 5.31 -21.18
N ASP A 166 13.09 4.37 -21.85
CA ASP A 166 12.04 4.65 -22.83
C ASP A 166 10.65 4.80 -22.22
N MET A 167 10.49 4.50 -20.93
CA MET A 167 9.22 4.63 -20.21
C MET A 167 8.95 6.07 -19.78
N LEU A 168 7.68 6.46 -19.81
CA LEU A 168 7.16 7.70 -19.24
C LEU A 168 6.10 7.35 -18.20
N LEU A 169 6.51 7.34 -16.94
CA LEU A 169 5.75 6.78 -15.82
C LEU A 169 4.88 7.81 -15.15
N VAL A 170 3.67 7.39 -14.81
CA VAL A 170 2.68 8.13 -14.03
C VAL A 170 2.13 7.24 -12.91
N ASP A 171 1.30 7.84 -12.06
CA ASP A 171 0.68 7.18 -10.91
C ASP A 171 -0.02 5.86 -11.29
N GLY A 172 0.16 4.87 -10.46
CA GLY A 172 -0.38 3.53 -10.65
C GLY A 172 -1.90 3.45 -10.57
N TYR A 173 -2.55 4.42 -9.91
CA TYR A 173 -3.99 4.42 -9.68
C TYR A 173 -4.83 4.27 -10.96
N ILE A 174 -4.28 4.69 -12.10
CA ILE A 174 -4.96 4.62 -13.40
C ILE A 174 -5.34 3.19 -13.78
N LEU A 175 -4.49 2.20 -13.47
CA LEU A 175 -4.72 0.79 -13.83
C LEU A 175 -4.88 -0.13 -12.62
N ASP A 176 -4.35 0.25 -11.46
CA ASP A 176 -4.38 -0.58 -10.25
C ASP A 176 -4.18 0.28 -9.01
N ASN A 177 -5.30 0.75 -8.46
CA ASN A 177 -5.25 1.63 -7.30
C ASN A 177 -5.00 0.89 -5.98
N CYS A 178 -5.40 -0.38 -5.87
CA CYS A 178 -5.23 -1.18 -4.64
C CYS A 178 -4.74 -2.59 -5.02
N PRO A 179 -3.40 -2.81 -5.08
CA PRO A 179 -2.78 -3.94 -5.76
C PRO A 179 -2.84 -5.26 -4.98
N GLY A 180 -4.04 -5.76 -4.71
CA GLY A 180 -4.24 -7.03 -4.03
C GLY A 180 -3.80 -8.23 -4.86
N ASP A 181 -4.07 -8.22 -6.16
CA ASP A 181 -3.62 -9.23 -7.12
C ASP A 181 -2.09 -9.35 -7.15
N VAL A 182 -1.39 -8.21 -7.00
CA VAL A 182 0.08 -8.16 -6.93
C VAL A 182 0.58 -8.85 -5.68
N VAL A 183 -0.03 -8.57 -4.52
CA VAL A 183 0.35 -9.20 -3.24
C VAL A 183 0.07 -10.70 -3.27
N ARG A 184 -1.07 -11.12 -3.82
CA ARG A 184 -1.39 -12.54 -4.00
C ARG A 184 -0.38 -13.24 -4.89
N ALA A 185 0.00 -12.61 -6.01
CA ALA A 185 1.03 -13.12 -6.91
C ALA A 185 2.45 -13.17 -6.29
N MET A 186 2.70 -12.46 -5.18
CA MET A 186 3.94 -12.58 -4.39
C MET A 186 3.96 -13.84 -3.51
N GLY A 187 2.84 -14.52 -3.34
CA GLY A 187 2.71 -15.76 -2.57
C GLY A 187 1.99 -15.59 -1.23
N ALA A 188 1.18 -14.54 -1.07
CA ALA A 188 0.30 -14.39 0.09
C ALA A 188 -0.85 -15.40 0.03
N ASP A 189 -1.06 -16.13 1.13
CA ASP A 189 -2.22 -17.01 1.32
C ASP A 189 -3.46 -16.19 1.70
N ILE A 190 -3.25 -15.11 2.46
CA ILE A 190 -4.28 -14.14 2.88
C ILE A 190 -3.88 -12.75 2.39
N VAL A 191 -4.79 -12.07 1.72
CA VAL A 191 -4.62 -10.70 1.23
C VAL A 191 -5.55 -9.75 1.97
N ILE A 192 -4.95 -8.77 2.68
CA ILE A 192 -5.65 -7.65 3.30
C ILE A 192 -5.46 -6.44 2.37
N ALA A 193 -6.52 -6.04 1.68
CA ALA A 193 -6.50 -4.90 0.78
C ALA A 193 -7.08 -3.66 1.47
N ILE A 194 -6.37 -2.53 1.44
CA ILE A 194 -6.79 -1.28 2.08
C ILE A 194 -7.08 -0.26 0.99
N SER A 195 -8.35 -0.04 0.67
CA SER A 195 -8.79 0.91 -0.34
C SER A 195 -9.18 2.24 0.29
N LEU A 196 -8.52 3.32 -0.13
CA LEU A 196 -8.82 4.69 0.31
C LEU A 196 -9.82 5.39 -0.61
N TYR A 197 -10.43 4.66 -1.54
CA TYR A 197 -11.41 5.21 -2.44
C TYR A 197 -12.68 5.62 -1.69
N ALA A 198 -13.08 6.87 -1.89
CA ALA A 198 -14.38 7.40 -1.49
C ALA A 198 -14.86 8.34 -2.60
N PRO A 199 -16.04 8.12 -3.17
CA PRO A 199 -16.54 8.92 -4.29
C PRO A 199 -16.75 10.38 -3.85
N ASP A 200 -16.29 11.32 -4.65
CA ASP A 200 -16.56 12.73 -4.48
C ASP A 200 -17.83 13.11 -5.25
N ASN A 201 -18.86 13.50 -4.53
CA ASN A 201 -20.15 13.92 -5.09
C ASN A 201 -20.30 15.46 -5.13
N SER A 202 -19.26 16.24 -4.78
CA SER A 202 -19.28 17.69 -4.87
C SER A 202 -19.23 18.16 -6.32
N GLU A 203 -19.60 19.42 -6.60
CA GLU A 203 -19.45 19.99 -7.93
C GLU A 203 -17.97 20.30 -8.21
N PRO A 204 -17.38 19.85 -9.36
CA PRO A 204 -16.00 20.18 -9.69
C PRO A 204 -15.85 21.69 -9.90
N THR A 205 -14.81 22.28 -9.30
CA THR A 205 -14.61 23.73 -9.26
C THR A 205 -13.62 24.25 -10.29
N ASN A 206 -12.79 23.38 -10.84
CA ASN A 206 -11.75 23.73 -11.81
C ASN A 206 -11.46 22.58 -12.78
N ILE A 207 -10.63 22.85 -13.78
CA ILE A 207 -10.32 21.88 -14.84
C ILE A 207 -9.59 20.64 -14.30
N LEU A 208 -8.77 20.74 -13.26
CA LEU A 208 -8.08 19.61 -12.66
C LEU A 208 -9.07 18.71 -11.92
N ASP A 209 -10.05 19.28 -11.23
CA ASP A 209 -11.13 18.51 -10.58
C ASP A 209 -11.93 17.72 -11.63
N ILE A 210 -12.26 18.35 -12.75
CA ILE A 210 -12.98 17.68 -13.85
C ILE A 210 -12.16 16.52 -14.40
N VAL A 211 -10.87 16.74 -14.67
CA VAL A 211 -9.98 15.70 -15.23
C VAL A 211 -9.80 14.54 -14.24
N ASN A 212 -9.47 14.85 -12.98
CA ASN A 212 -9.25 13.82 -11.96
C ASN A 212 -10.52 13.03 -11.69
N ARG A 213 -11.67 13.68 -11.60
CA ARG A 213 -12.95 12.97 -11.44
C ARG A 213 -13.30 12.10 -12.64
N SER A 214 -13.00 12.58 -13.85
CA SER A 214 -13.21 11.76 -15.06
C SER A 214 -12.32 10.51 -15.06
N LEU A 215 -11.08 10.65 -14.60
CA LEU A 215 -10.17 9.52 -14.40
C LEU A 215 -10.67 8.57 -13.29
N ASP A 216 -11.13 9.10 -12.16
CA ASP A 216 -11.69 8.30 -11.07
C ASP A 216 -12.89 7.47 -11.51
N ILE A 217 -13.83 8.07 -12.26
CA ILE A 217 -14.98 7.36 -12.83
C ILE A 217 -14.51 6.26 -13.79
N ALA A 218 -13.59 6.59 -14.70
CA ALA A 218 -13.08 5.63 -15.65
C ALA A 218 -12.35 4.46 -14.96
N THR A 219 -11.53 4.73 -13.96
CA THR A 219 -10.74 3.71 -13.26
C THR A 219 -11.59 2.86 -12.33
N SER A 220 -12.52 3.46 -11.57
CA SER A 220 -13.37 2.74 -10.63
C SER A 220 -14.32 1.74 -11.31
N SER A 221 -14.63 1.96 -12.59
CA SER A 221 -15.51 1.09 -13.37
C SER A 221 -14.85 -0.24 -13.77
N TYR A 222 -13.52 -0.35 -13.70
CA TYR A 222 -12.76 -1.51 -14.20
C TYR A 222 -11.92 -2.20 -13.14
N GLN A 223 -11.75 -1.62 -11.96
CA GLN A 223 -10.85 -2.16 -10.95
C GLN A 223 -11.63 -2.96 -9.90
N GLU A 224 -11.60 -4.28 -10.04
CA GLU A 224 -11.94 -5.18 -8.96
C GLU A 224 -10.72 -5.31 -8.02
N ILE A 225 -10.96 -5.18 -6.71
CA ILE A 225 -9.92 -5.34 -5.71
C ILE A 225 -9.85 -6.81 -5.31
N ASP A 226 -8.72 -7.45 -5.55
CA ASP A 226 -8.44 -8.78 -5.01
C ASP A 226 -8.07 -8.64 -3.51
N GLY A 227 -8.79 -9.36 -2.64
CA GLY A 227 -8.55 -9.36 -1.21
C GLY A 227 -9.50 -10.33 -0.51
N ASP A 228 -8.95 -11.11 0.42
CA ASP A 228 -9.75 -11.94 1.33
C ASP A 228 -10.48 -11.03 2.33
N ILE A 229 -9.85 -9.91 2.70
CA ILE A 229 -10.44 -8.80 3.44
C ILE A 229 -10.17 -7.50 2.69
N ILE A 230 -11.23 -6.71 2.45
CA ILE A 230 -11.13 -5.39 1.83
C ILE A 230 -11.57 -4.34 2.83
N LEU A 231 -10.59 -3.63 3.41
CA LEU A 231 -10.82 -2.51 4.32
C LEU A 231 -11.08 -1.22 3.55
N ARG A 232 -12.16 -0.52 3.88
CA ARG A 232 -12.57 0.76 3.28
C ARG A 232 -12.70 1.82 4.38
N PRO A 233 -11.57 2.34 4.89
CA PRO A 233 -11.58 3.20 6.08
C PRO A 233 -12.18 4.59 5.87
N ILE A 234 -12.28 5.07 4.61
CA ILE A 234 -12.74 6.44 4.33
C ILE A 234 -14.25 6.43 4.08
N PRO A 235 -15.08 6.91 5.03
CA PRO A 235 -16.53 6.79 4.96
C PRO A 235 -17.19 7.78 3.98
N HIS A 236 -16.53 8.91 3.71
CA HIS A 236 -16.97 9.94 2.77
C HIS A 236 -15.77 10.65 2.16
N TYR A 237 -16.03 11.42 1.11
CA TYR A 237 -14.95 12.16 0.44
C TYR A 237 -14.21 13.09 1.38
N VAL A 238 -12.88 13.04 1.29
CA VAL A 238 -11.93 13.98 1.89
C VAL A 238 -10.95 14.37 0.79
N ASP A 239 -10.64 15.65 0.70
CA ASP A 239 -9.65 16.15 -0.25
C ASP A 239 -8.29 15.49 0.02
N SER A 240 -7.74 14.87 -1.01
CA SER A 240 -6.50 14.11 -0.95
C SER A 240 -5.25 14.96 -0.65
N LEU A 241 -5.37 16.28 -0.72
CA LEU A 241 -4.29 17.23 -0.44
C LEU A 241 -4.54 18.06 0.83
N ASN A 242 -5.65 17.85 1.54
CA ASN A 242 -5.98 18.57 2.76
C ASN A 242 -5.29 17.98 3.98
N THR A 243 -4.41 18.73 4.61
CA THR A 243 -3.67 18.33 5.82
C THR A 243 -4.54 18.25 7.07
N GLU A 244 -5.64 19.00 7.15
CA GLU A 244 -6.54 19.00 8.32
C GLU A 244 -7.21 17.63 8.55
N GLY A 245 -7.36 16.82 7.49
CA GLY A 245 -7.97 15.49 7.56
C GLY A 245 -7.05 14.35 8.02
N ILE A 246 -5.75 14.57 8.18
CA ILE A 246 -4.76 13.50 8.45
C ILE A 246 -5.10 12.70 9.70
N ALA A 247 -5.30 13.38 10.83
CA ALA A 247 -5.62 12.73 12.10
C ALA A 247 -6.96 11.98 12.06
N GLN A 248 -7.94 12.54 11.36
CA GLN A 248 -9.25 11.91 11.19
C GLN A 248 -9.18 10.66 10.32
N CYS A 249 -8.47 10.71 9.19
CA CYS A 249 -8.28 9.54 8.32
C CYS A 249 -7.56 8.41 9.07
N ARG A 250 -6.54 8.73 9.88
CA ARG A 250 -5.88 7.75 10.75
C ARG A 250 -6.85 7.08 11.72
N SER A 251 -7.70 7.88 12.39
CA SER A 251 -8.72 7.36 13.33
C SER A 251 -9.70 6.43 12.63
N TRP A 252 -10.16 6.79 11.44
CA TRP A 252 -11.03 5.93 10.63
C TRP A 252 -10.34 4.63 10.20
N GLY A 253 -9.03 4.69 9.88
CA GLY A 253 -8.23 3.50 9.60
C GLY A 253 -8.19 2.54 10.77
N GLU A 254 -7.94 3.07 11.96
CA GLU A 254 -7.92 2.31 13.22
C GLU A 254 -9.30 1.69 13.52
N GLU A 255 -10.37 2.48 13.40
CA GLU A 255 -11.73 2.00 13.64
C GLU A 255 -12.15 0.92 12.64
N CYS A 256 -11.91 1.14 11.35
CA CYS A 256 -12.19 0.15 10.31
C CYS A 256 -11.46 -1.17 10.56
N ALA A 257 -10.19 -1.13 10.90
CA ALA A 257 -9.43 -2.35 11.20
C ALA A 257 -9.95 -3.06 12.46
N LYS A 258 -10.33 -2.34 13.51
CA LYS A 258 -10.95 -2.93 14.73
C LYS A 258 -12.27 -3.63 14.44
N GLN A 259 -13.05 -3.13 13.49
CA GLN A 259 -14.31 -3.77 13.10
C GLN A 259 -14.12 -5.11 12.37
N HIS A 260 -12.94 -5.32 11.77
CA HIS A 260 -12.63 -6.54 10.99
C HIS A 260 -11.57 -7.43 11.65
N ILE A 261 -11.05 -7.06 12.83
CA ILE A 261 -9.89 -7.75 13.40
C ILE A 261 -10.17 -9.20 13.75
N ASP A 262 -11.35 -9.52 14.25
CA ASP A 262 -11.73 -10.89 14.60
C ASP A 262 -11.76 -11.79 13.34
N GLU A 263 -12.30 -11.28 12.22
CA GLU A 263 -12.31 -11.96 10.94
C GLU A 263 -10.88 -12.17 10.39
N ILE A 264 -10.02 -11.16 10.52
CA ILE A 264 -8.60 -11.26 10.13
C ILE A 264 -7.89 -12.34 10.94
N ILE A 265 -8.09 -12.37 12.28
CA ILE A 265 -7.50 -13.37 13.16
C ILE A 265 -7.96 -14.78 12.78
N GLU A 266 -9.25 -14.96 12.49
CA GLU A 266 -9.80 -16.24 12.07
C GLU A 266 -9.16 -16.72 10.76
N LEU A 267 -9.05 -15.86 9.75
CA LEU A 267 -8.44 -16.20 8.47
C LEU A 267 -6.96 -16.56 8.59
N VAL A 268 -6.20 -15.83 9.40
CA VAL A 268 -4.75 -16.07 9.60
C VAL A 268 -4.51 -17.30 10.45
N GLY A 269 -5.37 -17.59 11.43
CA GLY A 269 -5.26 -18.76 12.34
C GLY A 269 -5.84 -20.06 11.79
N SER A 270 -6.68 -19.98 10.75
CA SER A 270 -7.33 -21.14 10.11
C SER A 270 -6.43 -21.81 9.06
#